data_b7327be1eb59cc9baf83185bf74987ff
#
_entry.id   b7327be1eb59cc9baf83185bf74987ff
#
_cell.length_a   1.000
_cell.length_b   1.000
_cell.length_c   1.000
_cell.angle_alpha   90.00
_cell.angle_beta   90.00
_cell.angle_gamma   90.00
#
_symmetry.space_group_name_H-M   'P 1'
#
loop_
_entity.id
_entity.type
_entity.pdbx_description
1 polymer ?
#
loop_
_entity_poly.entity_id
_entity_poly.type
_entity_poly.pdbx_seq_one_letter_code
_entity_poly.pdbx_strand_id
1 'polypeptide(L)'
;MKISFKLTNKDSELTKLHANLVKLEKRWSLPVKTVNEMNLILDELVSNIVEHGGCENICTIGIELMKEDTVITLRVTDNGPSFDPTITPAPDISLPIEERPCGGLGIHLVRKFSDGCSYKRENNLNVLTLIKKLPTECR
;
A
#
# COMPACT_ATOMS: atom_id res chain seq x y z
N MET A 1 -10.56 -8.14 13.79
CA MET A 1 -11.15 -7.89 12.47
C MET A 1 -10.09 -8.01 11.39
N LYS A 2 -10.36 -8.83 10.41
CA LYS A 2 -9.40 -9.10 9.33
C LYS A 2 -10.13 -9.23 8.01
N ILE A 3 -9.57 -8.68 6.93
CA ILE A 3 -10.09 -8.84 5.58
C ILE A 3 -8.94 -9.03 4.61
N SER A 4 -9.15 -9.85 3.58
CA SER A 4 -8.13 -10.15 2.58
C SER A 4 -8.71 -9.99 1.18
N PHE A 5 -7.91 -9.46 0.27
CA PHE A 5 -8.25 -9.33 -1.14
C PHE A 5 -7.12 -9.91 -2.00
N LYS A 6 -7.46 -10.45 -3.15
CA LYS A 6 -6.47 -10.82 -4.17
C LYS A 6 -6.74 -10.01 -5.43
N LEU A 7 -5.69 -9.41 -5.96
CA LEU A 7 -5.77 -8.60 -7.18
C LEU A 7 -4.80 -9.15 -8.21
N THR A 8 -5.03 -8.80 -9.46
CA THR A 8 -4.06 -8.99 -10.52
C THR A 8 -3.53 -7.63 -10.93
N ASN A 9 -2.53 -7.59 -11.81
CA ASN A 9 -1.94 -6.35 -12.30
C ASN A 9 -2.78 -5.65 -13.37
N LYS A 10 -4.08 -5.90 -13.41
CA LYS A 10 -5.00 -5.24 -14.33
C LYS A 10 -5.60 -4.00 -13.68
N ASP A 11 -5.74 -2.92 -14.46
CA ASP A 11 -6.25 -1.64 -13.96
C ASP A 11 -7.62 -1.74 -13.31
N SER A 12 -8.50 -2.60 -13.84
CA SER A 12 -9.85 -2.79 -13.31
C SER A 12 -9.87 -3.28 -11.86
N GLU A 13 -8.78 -3.89 -11.39
CA GLU A 13 -8.71 -4.42 -10.04
C GLU A 13 -8.58 -3.31 -8.97
N LEU A 14 -7.96 -2.18 -9.31
CA LEU A 14 -7.87 -1.04 -8.40
C LEU A 14 -9.25 -0.49 -8.06
N THR A 15 -10.17 -0.45 -9.02
CA THR A 15 -11.54 0.00 -8.79
C THR A 15 -12.24 -0.89 -7.76
N LYS A 16 -12.03 -2.20 -7.84
CA LYS A 16 -12.59 -3.15 -6.87
C LYS A 16 -12.02 -2.93 -5.48
N LEU A 17 -10.72 -2.65 -5.40
CA LEU A 17 -10.06 -2.38 -4.13
C LEU A 17 -10.64 -1.16 -3.45
N HIS A 18 -10.80 -0.05 -4.20
CA HIS A 18 -11.38 1.18 -3.66
C HIS A 18 -12.79 0.96 -3.15
N ALA A 19 -13.62 0.23 -3.88
CA ALA A 19 -14.98 -0.09 -3.45
C ALA A 19 -14.99 -0.89 -2.15
N ASN A 20 -14.06 -1.83 -1.99
CA ASN A 20 -13.95 -2.62 -0.77
C ASN A 20 -13.51 -1.77 0.43
N LEU A 21 -12.61 -0.80 0.22
CA LEU A 21 -12.18 0.09 1.29
C LEU A 21 -13.30 1.01 1.75
N VAL A 22 -14.15 1.48 0.83
CA VAL A 22 -15.32 2.28 1.19
C VAL A 22 -16.27 1.49 2.08
N LYS A 23 -16.45 0.21 1.82
CA LYS A 23 -17.27 -0.66 2.68
C LYS A 23 -16.66 -0.82 4.06
N LEU A 24 -15.32 -0.90 4.15
CA LEU A 24 -14.63 -1.02 5.43
C LEU A 24 -14.78 0.24 6.28
N GLU A 25 -14.90 1.41 5.68
CA GLU A 25 -15.11 2.65 6.42
C GLU A 25 -16.27 2.52 7.39
N LYS A 26 -17.40 1.98 6.93
CA LYS A 26 -18.57 1.77 7.77
C LYS A 26 -18.40 0.57 8.71
N ARG A 27 -17.90 -0.53 8.19
CA ARG A 27 -17.80 -1.80 8.92
C ARG A 27 -16.86 -1.69 10.13
N TRP A 28 -15.76 -0.96 9.98
CA TRP A 28 -14.75 -0.80 11.02
C TRP A 28 -14.81 0.57 11.69
N SER A 29 -15.80 1.38 11.35
CA SER A 29 -15.96 2.74 11.90
C SER A 29 -14.69 3.58 11.75
N LEU A 30 -14.13 3.58 10.55
CA LEU A 30 -12.88 4.30 10.27
C LEU A 30 -13.15 5.76 9.93
N PRO A 31 -12.27 6.69 10.37
CA PRO A 31 -12.35 8.08 9.92
C PRO A 31 -12.16 8.16 8.40
N VAL A 32 -12.86 9.09 7.77
CA VAL A 32 -12.74 9.31 6.32
C VAL A 32 -11.29 9.60 5.93
N LYS A 33 -10.60 10.39 6.72
CA LYS A 33 -9.18 10.71 6.48
C LYS A 33 -8.33 9.45 6.45
N THR A 34 -8.57 8.52 7.36
CA THR A 34 -7.83 7.24 7.40
C THR A 34 -8.07 6.43 6.14
N VAL A 35 -9.31 6.33 5.69
CA VAL A 35 -9.65 5.60 4.46
C VAL A 35 -8.98 6.25 3.25
N ASN A 36 -8.99 7.57 3.15
CA ASN A 36 -8.34 8.29 2.06
C ASN A 36 -6.83 8.05 2.04
N GLU A 37 -6.19 8.09 3.21
CA GLU A 37 -4.76 7.82 3.31
C GLU A 37 -4.43 6.37 2.92
N MET A 38 -5.25 5.41 3.33
CA MET A 38 -5.09 4.01 2.95
C MET A 38 -5.25 3.83 1.44
N ASN A 39 -6.21 4.52 0.83
CA ASN A 39 -6.38 4.47 -0.63
C ASN A 39 -5.13 4.98 -1.35
N LEU A 40 -4.55 6.09 -0.89
CA LEU A 40 -3.33 6.63 -1.47
C LEU A 40 -2.17 5.65 -1.33
N ILE A 41 -2.00 5.08 -0.15
CA ILE A 41 -0.94 4.09 0.11
C ILE A 41 -1.08 2.90 -0.84
N LEU A 42 -2.28 2.35 -0.95
CA LEU A 42 -2.52 1.17 -1.77
C LEU A 42 -2.37 1.46 -3.26
N ASP A 43 -2.85 2.64 -3.71
CA ASP A 43 -2.66 3.04 -5.11
C ASP A 43 -1.18 3.07 -5.48
N GLU A 44 -0.37 3.68 -4.62
CA GLU A 44 1.07 3.78 -4.89
C GLU A 44 1.77 2.44 -4.84
N LEU A 45 1.43 1.61 -3.85
CA LEU A 45 2.04 0.28 -3.73
C LEU A 45 1.67 -0.62 -4.89
N VAL A 46 0.39 -0.65 -5.28
CA VAL A 46 -0.07 -1.48 -6.40
C VAL A 46 0.51 -0.96 -7.71
N SER A 47 0.52 0.36 -7.91
CA SER A 47 1.12 0.95 -9.12
C SER A 47 2.61 0.61 -9.22
N ASN A 48 3.34 0.66 -8.12
CA ASN A 48 4.75 0.30 -8.11
C ASN A 48 4.95 -1.17 -8.49
N ILE A 49 4.11 -2.06 -8.00
CA ILE A 49 4.19 -3.48 -8.35
C ILE A 49 3.92 -3.68 -9.85
N VAL A 50 2.92 -3.01 -10.39
CA VAL A 50 2.55 -3.12 -11.80
C VAL A 50 3.64 -2.53 -12.69
N GLU A 51 4.18 -1.36 -12.36
CA GLU A 51 5.14 -0.65 -13.20
C GLU A 51 6.57 -1.18 -13.06
N HIS A 52 6.97 -1.57 -11.85
CA HIS A 52 8.36 -1.90 -11.55
C HIS A 52 8.58 -3.35 -11.13
N GLY A 53 7.50 -4.11 -11.00
CA GLY A 53 7.58 -5.50 -10.54
C GLY A 53 8.16 -6.47 -11.55
N GLY A 54 8.38 -6.04 -12.80
CA GLY A 54 8.98 -6.89 -13.82
C GLY A 54 8.19 -8.15 -14.15
N CYS A 55 6.90 -8.15 -13.90
CA CYS A 55 6.04 -9.29 -14.19
C CYS A 55 5.74 -9.37 -15.68
N GLU A 56 6.31 -10.36 -16.35
CA GLU A 56 6.01 -10.61 -17.76
C GLU A 56 4.62 -11.23 -17.93
N ASN A 57 4.16 -11.94 -16.89
CA ASN A 57 2.84 -12.57 -16.84
C ASN A 57 1.98 -11.84 -15.82
N ILE A 58 0.79 -12.38 -15.55
CA ILE A 58 -0.11 -11.81 -14.56
C ILE A 58 0.52 -11.93 -13.17
N CYS A 59 0.74 -10.79 -12.53
CA CYS A 59 1.15 -10.74 -11.12
C CYS A 59 -0.08 -10.94 -10.23
N THR A 60 0.08 -11.75 -9.20
CA THR A 60 -0.91 -11.86 -8.15
C THR A 60 -0.49 -10.97 -6.99
N ILE A 61 -1.39 -10.10 -6.57
CA ILE A 61 -1.17 -9.16 -5.48
C ILE A 61 -2.14 -9.51 -4.37
N GLY A 62 -1.61 -9.81 -3.19
CA GLY A 62 -2.41 -10.06 -2.01
C GLY A 62 -2.45 -8.84 -1.11
N ILE A 63 -3.62 -8.48 -0.62
CA ILE A 63 -3.78 -7.38 0.31
C ILE A 63 -4.53 -7.90 1.53
N GLU A 64 -3.94 -7.71 2.70
CA GLU A 64 -4.51 -8.12 3.97
C GLU A 64 -4.56 -6.94 4.91
N LEU A 65 -5.72 -6.71 5.49
CA LEU A 65 -5.95 -5.66 6.45
C LEU A 65 -6.41 -6.26 7.77
N MET A 66 -5.76 -5.87 8.86
CA MET A 66 -6.15 -6.28 10.20
C MET A 66 -6.30 -5.04 11.08
N LYS A 67 -7.38 -5.00 11.86
CA LYS A 67 -7.59 -3.94 12.84
C LYS A 67 -7.66 -4.56 14.22
N GLU A 68 -6.80 -4.10 15.11
CA GLU A 68 -6.82 -4.43 16.54
C GLU A 68 -6.77 -3.13 17.34
N ASP A 69 -7.80 -2.87 18.15
CA ASP A 69 -7.93 -1.62 18.89
C ASP A 69 -7.80 -0.40 17.99
N THR A 70 -6.74 0.37 18.13
CA THR A 70 -6.50 1.60 17.36
C THR A 70 -5.40 1.43 16.32
N VAL A 71 -5.03 0.19 16.00
CA VAL A 71 -3.94 -0.07 15.05
C VAL A 71 -4.47 -0.86 13.86
N ILE A 72 -4.16 -0.38 12.66
CA ILE A 72 -4.41 -1.13 11.42
C ILE A 72 -3.07 -1.63 10.90
N THR A 73 -3.01 -2.91 10.58
CA THR A 73 -1.86 -3.52 9.91
C THR A 73 -2.27 -3.82 8.47
N LEU A 74 -1.49 -3.30 7.54
CA LEU A 74 -1.68 -3.53 6.10
C LEU A 74 -0.52 -4.36 5.60
N ARG A 75 -0.82 -5.51 4.99
CA ARG A 75 0.21 -6.35 4.38
C ARG A 75 -0.08 -6.49 2.89
N VAL A 76 0.92 -6.15 2.07
CA VAL A 76 0.83 -6.28 0.63
C VAL A 76 1.87 -7.28 0.17
N THR A 77 1.43 -8.31 -0.55
CA THR A 77 2.31 -9.36 -1.08
C THR A 77 2.19 -9.40 -2.58
N ASP A 78 3.30 -9.71 -3.26
CA ASP A 78 3.27 -9.97 -4.70
C ASP A 78 4.30 -11.03 -5.07
N ASN A 79 4.08 -11.67 -6.20
CA ASN A 79 4.94 -12.75 -6.70
C ASN A 79 5.94 -12.28 -7.77
N GLY A 80 6.19 -10.99 -7.83
CA GLY A 80 7.18 -10.42 -8.75
C GLY A 80 8.62 -10.63 -8.28
N PRO A 81 9.59 -10.10 -9.04
CA PRO A 81 10.99 -10.11 -8.63
C PRO A 81 11.21 -9.38 -7.32
N SER A 82 12.29 -9.72 -6.62
CA SER A 82 12.63 -9.07 -5.35
C SER A 82 12.77 -7.55 -5.55
N PHE A 83 12.00 -6.79 -4.80
CA PHE A 83 12.04 -5.33 -4.83
C PHE A 83 11.65 -4.79 -3.45
N ASP A 84 12.59 -4.11 -2.80
CA ASP A 84 12.37 -3.53 -1.47
C ASP A 84 12.12 -2.03 -1.62
N PRO A 85 10.86 -1.58 -1.50
CA PRO A 85 10.56 -0.14 -1.60
C PRO A 85 11.06 0.66 -0.41
N THR A 86 11.37 0.01 0.73
CA THR A 86 11.80 0.73 1.93
C THR A 86 13.19 1.33 1.80
N ILE A 87 14.03 0.81 0.89
CA ILE A 87 15.38 1.33 0.68
C ILE A 87 15.45 2.37 -0.43
N THR A 88 14.32 2.70 -1.05
CA THR A 88 14.27 3.75 -2.07
C THR A 88 14.58 5.10 -1.42
N PRO A 89 15.55 5.86 -1.94
CA PRO A 89 15.86 7.18 -1.38
C PRO A 89 14.66 8.12 -1.47
N ALA A 90 14.57 9.07 -0.54
CA ALA A 90 13.56 10.11 -0.59
C ALA A 90 13.74 10.90 -1.90
N PRO A 91 12.64 11.37 -2.53
CA PRO A 91 12.74 12.12 -3.77
C PRO A 91 13.49 13.44 -3.54
N ASP A 92 14.31 13.83 -4.53
CA ASP A 92 14.98 15.12 -4.51
C ASP A 92 13.97 16.17 -4.95
N ILE A 93 13.40 16.88 -3.99
CA ILE A 93 12.40 17.90 -4.26
C ILE A 93 12.98 19.17 -4.90
N SER A 94 14.30 19.27 -4.98
CA SER A 94 14.94 20.38 -5.70
C SER A 94 14.88 20.20 -7.21
N LEU A 95 14.59 18.97 -7.69
CA LEU A 95 14.44 18.69 -9.11
C LEU A 95 13.01 18.97 -9.57
N PRO A 96 12.82 19.42 -10.83
CA PRO A 96 11.49 19.49 -11.42
C PRO A 96 10.81 18.13 -11.40
N ILE A 97 9.48 18.13 -11.36
CA ILE A 97 8.71 16.87 -11.29
C ILE A 97 9.08 15.92 -12.43
N GLU A 98 9.32 16.45 -13.64
CA GLU A 98 9.67 15.66 -14.83
C GLU A 98 11.02 14.95 -14.70
N GLU A 99 11.90 15.45 -13.85
CA GLU A 99 13.24 14.90 -13.66
C GLU A 99 13.34 13.97 -12.46
N ARG A 100 12.26 13.84 -11.66
CA ARG A 100 12.25 12.97 -10.50
C ARG A 100 12.12 11.52 -10.91
N PRO A 101 12.82 10.59 -10.24
CA PRO A 101 12.65 9.16 -10.51
C PRO A 101 11.18 8.73 -10.32
N CYS A 102 10.70 7.87 -11.21
CA CYS A 102 9.39 7.27 -11.11
C CYS A 102 9.25 6.51 -9.79
N GLY A 103 8.10 6.64 -9.12
CA GLY A 103 7.80 5.89 -7.90
C GLY A 103 8.44 6.44 -6.63
N GLY A 104 9.46 7.31 -6.73
CA GLY A 104 10.13 7.85 -5.56
C GLY A 104 9.20 8.65 -4.68
N LEU A 105 8.35 9.49 -5.28
CA LEU A 105 7.39 10.31 -4.55
C LEU A 105 6.32 9.46 -3.88
N GLY A 106 5.86 8.40 -4.57
CA GLY A 106 4.86 7.48 -4.03
C GLY A 106 5.33 6.78 -2.76
N ILE A 107 6.57 6.27 -2.77
CA ILE A 107 7.14 5.63 -1.57
C ILE A 107 7.28 6.65 -0.44
N HIS A 108 7.62 7.89 -0.76
CA HIS A 108 7.67 8.95 0.24
C HIS A 108 6.30 9.18 0.90
N LEU A 109 5.21 9.19 0.11
CA LEU A 109 3.86 9.32 0.63
C LEU A 109 3.47 8.13 1.52
N VAL A 110 3.86 6.91 1.12
CA VAL A 110 3.61 5.72 1.93
C VAL A 110 4.27 5.87 3.30
N ARG A 111 5.53 6.30 3.35
CA ARG A 111 6.24 6.53 4.61
C ARG A 111 5.60 7.63 5.44
N LYS A 112 5.12 8.69 4.78
CA LYS A 112 4.50 9.83 5.47
C LYS A 112 3.19 9.45 6.15
N PHE A 113 2.38 8.60 5.52
CA PHE A 113 1.06 8.26 6.03
C PHE A 113 1.02 6.97 6.84
N SER A 114 2.14 6.27 6.98
CA SER A 114 2.23 5.09 7.84
C SER A 114 3.08 5.39 9.07
N ASP A 115 2.81 4.67 10.15
CA ASP A 115 3.57 4.81 11.40
C ASP A 115 4.72 3.81 11.48
N GLY A 116 4.74 2.82 10.62
CA GLY A 116 5.82 1.86 10.51
C GLY A 116 5.72 1.11 9.19
N CYS A 117 6.87 0.69 8.68
CA CYS A 117 6.96 0.01 7.39
C CYS A 117 8.13 -0.98 7.42
N SER A 118 7.88 -2.21 6.99
CA SER A 118 8.94 -3.22 6.89
C SER A 118 8.72 -4.08 5.66
N TYR A 119 9.83 -4.57 5.11
CA TYR A 119 9.84 -5.42 3.93
C TYR A 119 10.59 -6.71 4.23
N LYS A 120 10.11 -7.82 3.66
CA LYS A 120 10.89 -9.06 3.62
C LYS A 120 10.57 -9.84 2.36
N ARG A 121 11.52 -10.67 1.94
CA ARG A 121 11.33 -11.63 0.85
C ARG A 121 11.16 -13.00 1.47
N GLU A 122 10.01 -13.64 1.26
CA GLU A 122 9.66 -14.91 1.88
C GLU A 122 8.87 -15.77 0.91
N ASN A 123 9.30 -17.02 0.74
CA ASN A 123 8.61 -17.99 -0.14
C ASN A 123 8.42 -17.45 -1.57
N ASN A 124 9.44 -16.76 -2.09
CA ASN A 124 9.41 -16.13 -3.41
C ASN A 124 8.35 -15.04 -3.56
N LEU A 125 7.93 -14.45 -2.43
CA LEU A 125 7.00 -13.32 -2.41
C LEU A 125 7.67 -12.10 -1.80
N ASN A 126 7.36 -10.95 -2.37
CA ASN A 126 7.63 -9.68 -1.70
C ASN A 126 6.53 -9.47 -0.66
N VAL A 127 6.92 -9.17 0.57
CA VAL A 127 5.98 -8.93 1.66
C VAL A 127 6.29 -7.57 2.28
N LEU A 128 5.40 -6.61 2.08
CA LEU A 128 5.50 -5.29 2.68
C LEU A 128 4.43 -5.16 3.75
N THR A 129 4.85 -4.82 4.97
CA THR A 129 3.94 -4.64 6.10
C THR A 129 3.99 -3.19 6.55
N LEU A 130 2.82 -2.59 6.66
CA LEU A 130 2.64 -1.21 7.11
C LEU A 130 1.78 -1.20 8.36
N ILE A 131 2.11 -0.29 9.27
CA ILE A 131 1.33 -0.07 10.48
C ILE A 131 0.79 1.35 10.45
N LYS A 132 -0.51 1.50 10.72
CA LYS A 132 -1.17 2.79 10.77
C LYS A 132 -1.97 2.89 12.06
N LYS A 133 -1.65 3.90 12.86
CA LYS A 133 -2.35 4.16 14.11
C LYS A 133 -3.55 5.06 13.85
N LEU A 134 -4.68 4.71 14.44
CA LEU A 134 -5.90 5.52 14.34
C LEU A 134 -5.85 6.65 15.37
N PRO A 135 -6.49 7.80 15.05
CA PRO A 135 -6.63 8.87 16.04
C PRO A 135 -7.40 8.39 17.25
N THR A 136 -6.97 8.78 18.45
CA THR A 136 -7.63 8.38 19.69
C THR A 136 -8.42 9.51 20.34
N GLU A 137 -8.25 10.74 19.89
CA GLU A 137 -8.88 11.92 20.46
C GLU A 137 -10.29 12.18 19.93
N CYS A 138 -10.74 11.43 18.94
CA CYS A 138 -12.06 11.58 18.33
C CYS A 138 -13.12 10.80 19.12
N ARG A 139 -13.39 11.23 20.32
CA ARG A 139 -14.36 10.56 21.21
C ARG A 139 -15.39 11.51 21.75
#